data_d0558181b45761a460a0b2855cd205ce
#
_entry.id   d0558181b45761a460a0b2855cd205ce
#
_cell.length_a   1.000
_cell.length_b   1.000
_cell.length_c   1.000
_cell.angle_alpha   90.00
_cell.angle_beta   90.00
_cell.angle_gamma   90.00
#
_symmetry.space_group_name_H-M   'P 1'
#
loop_
_entity.id
_entity.type
_entity.pdbx_description
1 polymer ?
#
loop_
_entity_poly.entity_id
_entity_poly.type
_entity_poly.pdbx_seq_one_letter_code
_entity_poly.pdbx_strand_id
1 'polypeptide(L)'
;MTVIKQQLQSLLEKHSIQPDTADAGIVWFDHKDIKAKENAPFRIFSQSRYSIRDFGMDPVSQDKLENAFKLCERTPSACNRQSARLHVFTDRNKINQLCKMQMGCKGFHESFQGLILVCADMTCYAFHEPNQYFVDGGLYAMNLMYALHANDIANIPLTMGHKAKHLKAIKKSMSIPANEMPILLIGYGSYKDKWKVAASKRKSWKSCVSWNS
;
A
#
# COMPACT_ATOMS: atom_id res chain seq x y z
N MET A 1 -9.37 8.85 28.52
CA MET A 1 -9.98 9.41 27.28
C MET A 1 -10.54 10.83 27.44
N THR A 2 -11.05 11.23 28.59
CA THR A 2 -11.71 12.53 28.83
C THR A 2 -10.75 13.73 28.81
N VAL A 3 -9.56 13.61 29.41
CA VAL A 3 -8.59 14.72 29.53
C VAL A 3 -8.01 15.16 28.18
N ILE A 4 -7.63 14.21 27.32
CA ILE A 4 -7.10 14.51 25.98
C ILE A 4 -8.16 15.18 25.11
N LYS A 5 -9.41 14.75 25.22
CA LYS A 5 -10.53 15.32 24.48
C LYS A 5 -10.80 16.78 24.88
N GLN A 6 -10.72 17.08 26.17
CA GLN A 6 -10.86 18.45 26.69
C GLN A 6 -9.71 19.37 26.29
N GLN A 7 -8.46 18.87 26.31
CA GLN A 7 -7.29 19.62 25.86
C GLN A 7 -7.35 19.92 24.36
N LEU A 8 -7.80 18.96 23.55
CA LEU A 8 -7.99 19.17 22.12
C LEU A 8 -9.07 20.21 21.82
N GLN A 9 -10.19 20.13 22.55
CA GLN A 9 -11.31 21.08 22.44
C GLN A 9 -10.85 22.51 22.76
N SER A 10 -10.13 22.68 23.87
CA SER A 10 -9.55 23.96 24.27
C SER A 10 -8.58 24.55 23.24
N LEU A 11 -7.76 23.70 22.60
CA LEU A 11 -6.85 24.12 21.53
C LEU A 11 -7.62 24.57 20.27
N LEU A 12 -8.66 23.86 19.88
CA LEU A 12 -9.50 24.21 18.73
C LEU A 12 -10.23 25.56 18.94
N GLU A 13 -10.78 25.77 20.14
CA GLU A 13 -11.42 27.03 20.52
C GLU A 13 -10.42 28.20 20.54
N LYS A 14 -9.23 28.00 21.11
CA LYS A 14 -8.16 29.00 21.17
C LYS A 14 -7.71 29.49 19.80
N HIS A 15 -7.76 28.63 18.78
CA HIS A 15 -7.34 28.95 17.42
C HIS A 15 -8.50 29.20 16.45
N SER A 16 -9.73 29.30 16.96
CA SER A 16 -10.96 29.46 16.15
C SER A 16 -11.10 28.42 15.03
N ILE A 17 -10.57 27.21 15.27
CA ILE A 17 -10.64 26.11 14.31
C ILE A 17 -11.98 25.39 14.55
N GLN A 18 -12.90 25.48 13.59
CA GLN A 18 -14.10 24.65 13.54
C GLN A 18 -13.69 23.26 13.06
N PRO A 19 -13.83 22.20 13.87
CA PRO A 19 -13.56 20.85 13.38
C PRO A 19 -14.59 20.50 12.32
N ASP A 20 -14.13 20.29 11.11
CA ASP A 20 -14.96 19.73 10.04
C ASP A 20 -15.16 18.21 10.36
N THR A 21 -16.14 17.93 11.18
CA THR A 21 -16.44 16.59 11.69
C THR A 21 -17.03 15.66 10.63
N ALA A 22 -17.41 16.19 9.47
CA ALA A 22 -18.03 15.44 8.37
C ALA A 22 -17.05 14.49 7.66
N ASP A 23 -15.74 14.74 7.78
CA ASP A 23 -14.72 14.06 6.99
C ASP A 23 -13.77 13.17 7.78
N ALA A 24 -13.96 13.05 9.09
CA ALA A 24 -13.19 12.19 9.98
C ALA A 24 -14.04 11.04 10.52
N GLY A 25 -13.44 9.88 10.74
CA GLY A 25 -14.14 8.75 11.36
C GLY A 25 -13.79 7.40 10.75
N ILE A 26 -14.72 6.47 10.86
CA ILE A 26 -14.61 5.09 10.39
C ILE A 26 -15.73 4.84 9.39
N VAL A 27 -15.39 4.21 8.27
CA VAL A 27 -16.35 3.71 7.28
C VAL A 27 -16.39 2.19 7.37
N TRP A 28 -17.60 1.63 7.44
CA TRP A 28 -17.84 0.19 7.44
C TRP A 28 -18.18 -0.30 6.04
N PHE A 29 -17.73 -1.49 5.72
CA PHE A 29 -17.98 -2.16 4.45
C PHE A 29 -18.43 -3.60 4.68
N ASP A 30 -19.23 -4.13 3.76
CA ASP A 30 -19.54 -5.54 3.63
C ASP A 30 -18.70 -6.12 2.47
N HIS A 31 -18.13 -7.31 2.67
CA HIS A 31 -17.27 -7.94 1.66
C HIS A 31 -18.01 -8.18 0.33
N LYS A 32 -19.30 -8.54 0.39
CA LYS A 32 -20.11 -8.71 -0.82
C LYS A 32 -20.16 -7.45 -1.70
N ASP A 33 -20.11 -6.25 -1.12
CA ASP A 33 -20.15 -4.99 -1.85
C ASP A 33 -18.83 -4.74 -2.61
N ILE A 34 -17.71 -5.25 -2.11
CA ILE A 34 -16.43 -5.22 -2.81
C ILE A 34 -16.41 -6.26 -3.92
N LYS A 35 -16.82 -7.50 -3.62
CA LYS A 35 -16.87 -8.59 -4.58
C LYS A 35 -17.76 -8.26 -5.78
N ALA A 36 -18.87 -7.59 -5.58
CA ALA A 36 -19.73 -7.10 -6.66
C ALA A 36 -19.04 -6.06 -7.58
N LYS A 37 -17.89 -5.48 -7.16
CA LYS A 37 -17.14 -4.46 -7.92
C LYS A 37 -15.89 -5.00 -8.61
N GLU A 38 -15.54 -6.26 -8.44
CA GLU A 38 -14.34 -6.87 -9.06
C GLU A 38 -14.32 -6.67 -10.59
N ASN A 39 -15.48 -6.83 -11.24
CA ASN A 39 -15.66 -6.65 -12.68
C ASN A 39 -16.35 -5.33 -13.06
N ALA A 40 -16.43 -4.38 -12.13
CA ALA A 40 -17.08 -3.09 -12.39
C ALA A 40 -16.22 -2.21 -13.32
N PRO A 41 -16.83 -1.25 -14.05
CA PRO A 41 -16.08 -0.25 -14.80
C PRO A 41 -15.01 0.40 -13.92
N PHE A 42 -13.83 0.71 -14.49
CA PHE A 42 -12.66 1.21 -13.76
C PHE A 42 -12.97 2.39 -12.84
N ARG A 43 -13.85 3.31 -13.24
CA ARG A 43 -14.28 4.45 -12.40
C ARG A 43 -14.94 4.06 -11.08
N ILE A 44 -15.58 2.89 -11.02
CA ILE A 44 -16.21 2.35 -9.80
C ILE A 44 -15.18 1.51 -9.04
N PHE A 45 -14.50 0.62 -9.75
CA PHE A 45 -13.49 -0.28 -9.21
C PHE A 45 -12.35 0.48 -8.50
N SER A 46 -11.78 1.51 -9.14
CA SER A 46 -10.65 2.25 -8.59
C SER A 46 -10.98 2.98 -7.27
N GLN A 47 -12.25 3.35 -7.07
CA GLN A 47 -12.71 4.01 -5.84
C GLN A 47 -13.07 3.01 -4.74
N SER A 48 -13.18 1.72 -5.03
CA SER A 48 -13.53 0.69 -4.06
C SER A 48 -12.32 0.13 -3.29
N ARG A 49 -11.07 0.39 -3.74
CA ARG A 49 -9.85 -0.06 -3.07
C ARG A 49 -9.51 0.84 -1.87
N TYR A 50 -9.37 0.23 -0.72
CA TYR A 50 -8.95 0.88 0.53
C TYR A 50 -7.69 0.21 1.11
N SER A 51 -6.99 0.90 1.99
CA SER A 51 -5.89 0.35 2.79
C SER A 51 -6.44 -0.42 3.97
N ILE A 52 -6.38 -1.75 3.91
CA ILE A 52 -6.93 -2.66 4.92
C ILE A 52 -5.86 -2.92 5.99
N ARG A 53 -6.25 -2.82 7.26
CA ARG A 53 -5.35 -3.05 8.43
C ARG A 53 -5.81 -4.18 9.33
N ASP A 54 -6.95 -4.80 9.00
CA ASP A 54 -7.53 -5.90 9.75
C ASP A 54 -8.01 -6.95 8.75
N PHE A 55 -7.24 -8.03 8.61
CA PHE A 55 -7.44 -9.05 7.60
C PHE A 55 -8.24 -10.24 8.13
N GLY A 56 -8.90 -10.95 7.23
CA GLY A 56 -9.60 -12.19 7.52
C GLY A 56 -8.66 -13.35 7.79
N MET A 57 -9.25 -14.48 8.14
CA MET A 57 -8.50 -15.71 8.47
C MET A 57 -8.41 -16.70 7.31
N ASP A 58 -9.26 -16.54 6.28
CA ASP A 58 -9.26 -17.44 5.12
C ASP A 58 -7.95 -17.27 4.34
N PRO A 59 -7.23 -18.34 4.03
CA PRO A 59 -5.93 -18.26 3.39
C PRO A 59 -6.05 -17.69 1.96
N VAL A 60 -5.18 -16.77 1.61
CA VAL A 60 -5.03 -16.33 0.22
C VAL A 60 -4.26 -17.40 -0.55
N SER A 61 -4.90 -17.98 -1.57
CA SER A 61 -4.27 -19.02 -2.39
C SER A 61 -3.15 -18.44 -3.27
N GLN A 62 -2.18 -19.29 -3.61
CA GLN A 62 -1.11 -18.93 -4.53
C GLN A 62 -1.66 -18.56 -5.91
N ASP A 63 -2.67 -19.26 -6.41
CA ASP A 63 -3.31 -18.98 -7.71
C ASP A 63 -3.88 -17.55 -7.78
N LYS A 64 -4.50 -17.06 -6.71
CA LYS A 64 -4.99 -15.67 -6.64
C LYS A 64 -3.84 -14.67 -6.74
N LEU A 65 -2.70 -14.95 -6.08
CA LEU A 65 -1.51 -14.10 -6.16
C LEU A 65 -0.91 -14.12 -7.58
N GLU A 66 -0.77 -15.30 -8.18
CA GLU A 66 -0.25 -15.44 -9.55
C GLU A 66 -1.14 -14.73 -10.57
N ASN A 67 -2.46 -14.82 -10.43
CA ASN A 67 -3.39 -14.07 -11.28
C ASN A 67 -3.21 -12.56 -11.11
N ALA A 68 -3.00 -12.08 -9.88
CA ALA A 68 -2.69 -10.67 -9.65
C ALA A 68 -1.35 -10.28 -10.30
N PHE A 69 -0.33 -11.11 -10.23
CA PHE A 69 0.98 -10.83 -10.86
C PHE A 69 0.88 -10.79 -12.39
N LYS A 70 0.10 -11.68 -13.00
CA LYS A 70 -0.18 -11.67 -14.46
C LYS A 70 -0.83 -10.36 -14.92
N LEU A 71 -1.75 -9.80 -14.14
CA LEU A 71 -2.35 -8.49 -14.46
C LEU A 71 -1.32 -7.35 -14.45
N CYS A 72 -0.18 -7.53 -13.78
CA CYS A 72 0.88 -6.51 -13.71
C CYS A 72 1.86 -6.55 -14.89
N GLU A 73 1.82 -7.57 -15.74
CA GLU A 73 2.73 -7.71 -16.90
C GLU A 73 2.64 -6.53 -17.88
N ARG A 74 1.49 -5.85 -17.93
CA ARG A 74 1.26 -4.68 -18.80
C ARG A 74 1.58 -3.35 -18.12
N THR A 75 2.21 -3.36 -16.94
CA THR A 75 2.61 -2.10 -16.27
C THR A 75 3.68 -1.41 -17.10
N PRO A 76 3.50 -0.13 -17.46
CA PRO A 76 4.51 0.60 -18.22
C PRO A 76 5.77 0.84 -17.39
N SER A 77 6.91 0.91 -18.06
CA SER A 77 8.19 1.31 -17.48
C SER A 77 8.98 2.15 -18.49
N ALA A 78 9.92 2.93 -18.03
CA ALA A 78 10.79 3.73 -18.90
C ALA A 78 11.45 2.83 -19.95
N CYS A 79 11.26 3.15 -21.24
CA CYS A 79 11.77 2.38 -22.39
C CYS A 79 11.44 0.87 -22.31
N ASN A 80 10.34 0.50 -21.66
CA ASN A 80 9.94 -0.89 -21.45
C ASN A 80 11.01 -1.76 -20.74
N ARG A 81 11.76 -1.18 -19.80
CA ARG A 81 12.87 -1.85 -19.10
C ARG A 81 12.45 -2.93 -18.12
N GLN A 82 11.19 -2.90 -17.66
CA GLN A 82 10.57 -3.94 -16.83
C GLN A 82 11.43 -4.29 -15.59
N SER A 83 11.88 -3.26 -14.89
CA SER A 83 12.82 -3.34 -13.76
C SER A 83 12.21 -3.87 -12.47
N ALA A 84 10.87 -3.96 -12.37
CA ALA A 84 10.21 -4.40 -11.15
C ALA A 84 10.63 -5.82 -10.74
N ARG A 85 10.87 -6.01 -9.45
CA ARG A 85 11.16 -7.29 -8.80
C ARG A 85 10.28 -7.44 -7.58
N LEU A 86 9.69 -8.60 -7.40
CA LEU A 86 8.80 -8.89 -6.27
C LEU A 86 9.42 -9.95 -5.37
N HIS A 87 9.47 -9.68 -4.07
CA HIS A 87 9.82 -10.66 -3.06
C HIS A 87 8.59 -10.91 -2.19
N VAL A 88 8.06 -12.13 -2.25
CA VAL A 88 6.88 -12.55 -1.49
C VAL A 88 7.31 -13.29 -0.24
N PHE A 89 6.83 -12.84 0.91
CA PHE A 89 7.12 -13.43 2.21
C PHE A 89 5.84 -14.00 2.81
N THR A 90 5.80 -15.30 3.03
CA THR A 90 4.69 -16.03 3.68
C THR A 90 5.11 -16.65 5.01
N ASP A 91 6.42 -16.80 5.25
CA ASP A 91 6.94 -17.26 6.55
C ASP A 91 6.69 -16.24 7.65
N ARG A 92 6.06 -16.64 8.74
CA ARG A 92 5.66 -15.77 9.85
C ARG A 92 6.86 -15.06 10.50
N ASN A 93 8.01 -15.72 10.62
CA ASN A 93 9.18 -15.11 11.25
C ASN A 93 9.76 -14.01 10.36
N LYS A 94 9.82 -14.23 9.05
CA LYS A 94 10.25 -13.21 8.08
C LYS A 94 9.27 -12.04 8.03
N ILE A 95 7.95 -12.29 8.05
CA ILE A 95 6.93 -11.25 8.14
C ILE A 95 7.16 -10.39 9.37
N ASN A 96 7.26 -11.00 10.55
CA ASN A 96 7.46 -10.29 11.80
C ASN A 96 8.78 -9.50 11.82
N GLN A 97 9.85 -10.08 11.30
CA GLN A 97 11.16 -9.43 11.22
C GLN A 97 11.11 -8.21 10.30
N LEU A 98 10.53 -8.34 9.11
CA LEU A 98 10.42 -7.24 8.15
C LEU A 98 9.49 -6.14 8.66
N CYS A 99 8.37 -6.47 9.31
CA CYS A 99 7.46 -5.52 9.94
C CYS A 99 8.13 -4.72 11.07
N LYS A 100 8.96 -5.38 11.90
CA LYS A 100 9.76 -4.68 12.93
C LYS A 100 10.72 -3.68 12.31
N MET A 101 11.35 -4.01 11.20
CA MET A 101 12.28 -3.14 10.49
C MET A 101 11.56 -2.01 9.75
N GLN A 102 10.39 -2.26 9.19
CA GLN A 102 9.58 -1.25 8.48
C GLN A 102 9.00 -0.18 9.42
N MET A 103 8.70 -0.52 10.68
CA MET A 103 8.28 0.36 11.79
C MET A 103 6.90 1.05 11.64
N GLY A 104 6.22 0.97 10.52
CA GLY A 104 4.94 1.66 10.25
C GLY A 104 3.69 0.78 10.42
N CYS A 105 3.84 -0.53 10.65
CA CYS A 105 2.73 -1.48 10.76
C CYS A 105 2.50 -2.05 12.17
N LYS A 106 3.10 -1.42 13.20
CA LYS A 106 2.91 -1.83 14.58
C LYS A 106 1.43 -1.76 14.98
N GLY A 107 0.93 -2.84 15.57
CA GLY A 107 -0.45 -2.94 16.07
C GLY A 107 -1.44 -3.57 15.08
N PHE A 108 -1.03 -3.87 13.82
CA PHE A 108 -1.91 -4.56 12.88
C PHE A 108 -1.21 -5.60 11.98
N HIS A 109 0.13 -5.71 12.04
CA HIS A 109 0.90 -6.64 11.22
C HIS A 109 0.67 -8.12 11.57
N GLU A 110 0.11 -8.41 12.74
CA GLU A 110 -0.18 -9.78 13.18
C GLU A 110 -1.23 -10.45 12.31
N SER A 111 -2.14 -9.66 11.72
CA SER A 111 -3.18 -10.14 10.81
C SER A 111 -2.69 -10.31 9.36
N PHE A 112 -1.47 -9.91 9.01
CA PHE A 112 -0.94 -10.13 7.67
C PHE A 112 -0.78 -11.62 7.36
N GLN A 113 -1.29 -12.04 6.23
CA GLN A 113 -1.05 -13.40 5.72
C GLN A 113 0.26 -13.47 4.93
N GLY A 114 0.66 -12.35 4.35
CA GLY A 114 1.94 -12.23 3.69
C GLY A 114 2.33 -10.78 3.43
N LEU A 115 3.56 -10.64 2.93
CA LEU A 115 4.12 -9.37 2.50
C LEU A 115 4.67 -9.51 1.08
N ILE A 116 4.50 -8.47 0.27
CA ILE A 116 5.14 -8.35 -1.02
C ILE A 116 6.02 -7.10 -0.99
N LEU A 117 7.34 -7.30 -1.08
CA LEU A 117 8.28 -6.20 -1.24
C LEU A 117 8.46 -5.92 -2.72
N VAL A 118 7.99 -4.77 -3.16
CA VAL A 118 8.21 -4.27 -4.52
C VAL A 118 9.58 -3.61 -4.54
N CYS A 119 10.47 -4.14 -5.36
CA CYS A 119 11.79 -3.60 -5.65
C CYS A 119 11.89 -3.18 -7.13
N ALA A 120 12.90 -2.39 -7.44
CA ALA A 120 13.31 -2.12 -8.81
C ALA A 120 14.80 -2.43 -8.99
N ASP A 121 15.14 -3.12 -10.06
CA ASP A 121 16.51 -3.41 -10.45
C ASP A 121 17.19 -2.14 -10.99
N MET A 122 18.11 -1.60 -10.21
CA MET A 122 18.81 -0.35 -10.55
C MET A 122 19.74 -0.50 -11.76
N THR A 123 20.15 -1.70 -12.12
CA THR A 123 21.00 -1.95 -13.30
C THR A 123 20.30 -1.70 -14.64
N CYS A 124 18.97 -1.59 -14.60
CA CYS A 124 18.16 -1.24 -15.76
C CYS A 124 18.25 0.24 -16.16
N TYR A 125 18.91 1.09 -15.36
CA TYR A 125 18.90 2.54 -15.53
C TYR A 125 20.30 3.11 -15.78
N ALA A 126 20.35 4.16 -16.59
CA ALA A 126 21.58 4.88 -16.85
C ALA A 126 21.93 5.84 -15.70
N PHE A 127 23.20 6.23 -15.62
CA PHE A 127 23.71 7.12 -14.55
C PHE A 127 22.96 8.47 -14.48
N HIS A 128 22.46 8.98 -15.59
CA HIS A 128 21.72 10.24 -15.67
C HIS A 128 20.22 10.10 -15.34
N GLU A 129 19.76 8.93 -14.93
CA GLU A 129 18.37 8.62 -14.52
C GLU A 129 18.26 8.24 -13.03
N PRO A 130 18.79 9.02 -12.09
CA PRO A 130 19.06 8.59 -10.71
C PRO A 130 17.81 8.23 -9.90
N ASN A 131 16.62 8.61 -10.35
CA ASN A 131 15.35 8.39 -9.62
C ASN A 131 14.29 7.63 -10.43
N GLN A 132 14.62 7.21 -11.65
CA GLN A 132 13.63 6.58 -12.53
C GLN A 132 13.11 5.24 -11.97
N TYR A 133 13.93 4.50 -11.24
CA TYR A 133 13.53 3.26 -10.58
C TYR A 133 12.43 3.48 -9.51
N PHE A 134 12.35 4.65 -8.88
CA PHE A 134 11.24 4.97 -7.97
C PHE A 134 9.95 5.23 -8.73
N VAL A 135 10.02 5.87 -9.91
CA VAL A 135 8.86 6.12 -10.75
C VAL A 135 8.30 4.79 -11.26
N ASP A 136 9.12 3.98 -11.91
CA ASP A 136 8.69 2.70 -12.48
C ASP A 136 8.21 1.73 -11.39
N GLY A 137 8.92 1.65 -10.27
CA GLY A 137 8.51 0.84 -9.12
C GLY A 137 7.21 1.32 -8.48
N GLY A 138 6.98 2.63 -8.43
CA GLY A 138 5.72 3.22 -7.95
C GLY A 138 4.54 2.92 -8.87
N LEU A 139 4.73 3.01 -10.18
CA LEU A 139 3.73 2.61 -11.19
C LEU A 139 3.36 1.13 -11.02
N TYR A 140 4.37 0.27 -10.90
CA TYR A 140 4.16 -1.16 -10.70
C TYR A 140 3.43 -1.45 -9.38
N ALA A 141 3.85 -0.82 -8.30
CA ALA A 141 3.21 -1.02 -6.99
C ALA A 141 1.74 -0.60 -6.99
N MET A 142 1.38 0.50 -7.67
CA MET A 142 -0.02 0.91 -7.75
C MET A 142 -0.85 -0.07 -8.58
N ASN A 143 -0.31 -0.54 -9.73
CA ASN A 143 -0.98 -1.56 -10.53
C ASN A 143 -1.16 -2.87 -9.75
N LEU A 144 -0.13 -3.30 -9.00
CA LEU A 144 -0.20 -4.48 -8.16
C LEU A 144 -1.28 -4.37 -7.07
N MET A 145 -1.44 -3.22 -6.44
CA MET A 145 -2.50 -3.02 -5.46
C MET A 145 -3.90 -3.14 -6.07
N TYR A 146 -4.10 -2.67 -7.30
CA TYR A 146 -5.35 -2.89 -8.03
C TYR A 146 -5.52 -4.36 -8.45
N ALA A 147 -4.47 -5.00 -8.91
CA ALA A 147 -4.49 -6.40 -9.30
C ALA A 147 -4.82 -7.33 -8.12
N LEU A 148 -4.25 -7.07 -6.94
CA LEU A 148 -4.60 -7.79 -5.71
C LEU A 148 -6.08 -7.58 -5.36
N HIS A 149 -6.56 -6.33 -5.43
CA HIS A 149 -7.95 -6.00 -5.17
C HIS A 149 -8.92 -6.67 -6.15
N ALA A 150 -8.56 -6.74 -7.44
CA ALA A 150 -9.33 -7.44 -8.48
C ALA A 150 -9.39 -8.97 -8.29
N ASN A 151 -8.45 -9.53 -7.53
CA ASN A 151 -8.42 -10.95 -7.18
C ASN A 151 -8.93 -11.23 -5.75
N ASP A 152 -9.74 -10.32 -5.20
CA ASP A 152 -10.30 -10.45 -3.86
C ASP A 152 -9.23 -10.59 -2.77
N ILE A 153 -8.13 -9.87 -2.91
CA ILE A 153 -7.05 -9.82 -1.94
C ILE A 153 -6.98 -8.43 -1.32
N ALA A 154 -7.30 -8.37 -0.03
CA ALA A 154 -7.17 -7.16 0.77
C ALA A 154 -5.70 -6.76 0.89
N ASN A 155 -5.39 -5.46 0.79
CA ASN A 155 -4.00 -5.02 0.82
C ASN A 155 -3.82 -3.63 1.44
N ILE A 156 -2.58 -3.36 1.87
CA ILE A 156 -2.15 -2.07 2.40
C ILE A 156 -0.72 -1.75 1.94
N PRO A 157 -0.47 -0.56 1.36
CA PRO A 157 0.88 -0.08 1.09
C PRO A 157 1.54 0.44 2.37
N LEU A 158 2.81 0.09 2.55
CA LEU A 158 3.68 0.52 3.64
C LEU A 158 4.94 1.14 3.04
N THR A 159 5.32 2.32 3.50
CA THR A 159 6.47 3.04 2.97
C THR A 159 7.78 2.27 3.16
N MET A 160 8.68 2.37 2.18
CA MET A 160 10.08 1.93 2.28
C MET A 160 11.05 3.13 2.21
N GLY A 161 10.55 4.36 2.44
CA GLY A 161 11.34 5.60 2.44
C GLY A 161 12.25 5.73 3.65
N HIS A 162 13.13 4.75 3.87
CA HIS A 162 14.10 4.73 4.96
C HIS A 162 15.47 5.28 4.53
N LYS A 163 16.28 5.67 5.52
CA LYS A 163 17.68 6.04 5.29
C LYS A 163 18.47 4.87 4.67
N ALA A 164 19.46 5.16 3.84
CA ALA A 164 20.23 4.16 3.11
C ALA A 164 20.83 3.05 4.02
N LYS A 165 21.33 3.41 5.20
CA LYS A 165 21.84 2.43 6.18
C LYS A 165 20.76 1.43 6.61
N HIS A 166 19.53 1.89 6.80
CA HIS A 166 18.42 1.06 7.23
C HIS A 166 17.94 0.15 6.07
N LEU A 167 17.82 0.70 4.84
CA LEU A 167 17.53 -0.11 3.65
C LEU A 167 18.57 -1.20 3.42
N LYS A 168 19.86 -0.91 3.62
CA LYS A 168 20.93 -1.91 3.53
C LYS A 168 20.74 -3.03 4.56
N ALA A 169 20.34 -2.70 5.78
CA ALA A 169 20.04 -3.69 6.81
C ALA A 169 18.84 -4.57 6.45
N ILE A 170 17.75 -3.97 5.92
CA ILE A 170 16.57 -4.71 5.42
C ILE A 170 16.98 -5.67 4.30
N LYS A 171 17.70 -5.17 3.30
CA LYS A 171 18.17 -6.00 2.17
C LYS A 171 18.99 -7.19 2.63
N LYS A 172 19.95 -6.97 3.53
CA LYS A 172 20.77 -8.04 4.11
C LYS A 172 19.91 -9.07 4.86
N SER A 173 19.01 -8.60 5.71
CA SER A 173 18.15 -9.44 6.55
C SER A 173 17.16 -10.29 5.74
N MET A 174 16.68 -9.76 4.63
CA MET A 174 15.69 -10.41 3.75
C MET A 174 16.32 -11.06 2.51
N SER A 175 17.64 -11.09 2.40
CA SER A 175 18.37 -11.64 1.26
C SER A 175 18.00 -10.99 -0.08
N ILE A 176 17.76 -9.67 -0.07
CA ILE A 176 17.46 -8.90 -1.28
C ILE A 176 18.76 -8.57 -2.01
N PRO A 177 18.87 -8.77 -3.32
CA PRO A 177 20.05 -8.46 -4.11
C PRO A 177 20.52 -7.01 -3.96
N ALA A 178 21.85 -6.80 -4.05
CA ALA A 178 22.43 -5.46 -3.86
C ALA A 178 21.99 -4.44 -4.93
N ASN A 179 21.72 -4.90 -6.14
CA ASN A 179 21.24 -4.07 -7.26
C ASN A 179 19.74 -3.76 -7.20
N GLU A 180 18.97 -4.34 -6.28
CA GLU A 180 17.56 -4.06 -6.16
C GLU A 180 17.29 -2.99 -5.09
N MET A 181 16.50 -1.98 -5.46
CA MET A 181 16.06 -0.91 -4.56
C MET A 181 14.65 -1.20 -4.04
N PRO A 182 14.44 -1.35 -2.73
CA PRO A 182 13.12 -1.44 -2.14
C PRO A 182 12.31 -0.15 -2.37
N ILE A 183 11.13 -0.27 -2.97
CA ILE A 183 10.25 0.85 -3.33
C ILE A 183 9.07 0.94 -2.38
N LEU A 184 8.35 -0.15 -2.22
CA LEU A 184 7.14 -0.22 -1.40
C LEU A 184 6.99 -1.62 -0.82
N LEU A 185 6.49 -1.71 0.41
CA LEU A 185 6.07 -2.97 1.01
C LEU A 185 4.55 -3.04 1.00
N ILE A 186 3.98 -4.15 0.59
CA ILE A 186 2.53 -4.38 0.57
C ILE A 186 2.21 -5.51 1.54
N GLY A 187 1.44 -5.21 2.59
CA GLY A 187 0.82 -6.23 3.42
C GLY A 187 -0.46 -6.73 2.77
N TYR A 188 -0.72 -8.04 2.79
CA TYR A 188 -1.92 -8.61 2.21
C TYR A 188 -2.54 -9.72 3.07
N GLY A 189 -3.81 -10.00 2.79
CA GLY A 189 -4.60 -11.07 3.37
C GLY A 189 -6.00 -11.12 2.76
N SER A 190 -6.87 -11.98 3.28
CA SER A 190 -8.27 -12.03 2.86
C SER A 190 -9.07 -10.86 3.45
N TYR A 191 -10.19 -10.52 2.83
CA TYR A 191 -11.18 -9.64 3.44
C TYR A 191 -11.91 -10.38 4.57
N LYS A 192 -12.33 -9.63 5.59
CA LYS A 192 -13.36 -10.09 6.54
C LYS A 192 -14.75 -9.88 5.93
N ASP A 193 -15.78 -10.58 6.42
CA ASP A 193 -17.16 -10.35 5.99
C ASP A 193 -17.57 -8.88 6.19
N LYS A 194 -17.18 -8.32 7.32
CA LYS A 194 -17.35 -6.90 7.64
C LYS A 194 -16.03 -6.31 8.11
N TRP A 195 -15.68 -5.17 7.59
CA TRP A 195 -14.45 -4.49 7.93
C TRP A 195 -14.61 -2.97 7.93
N LYS A 196 -13.66 -2.28 8.52
CA LYS A 196 -13.66 -0.83 8.66
C LYS A 196 -12.34 -0.23 8.21
N VAL A 197 -12.39 0.97 7.69
CA VAL A 197 -11.23 1.78 7.34
C VAL A 197 -11.36 3.17 7.93
N ALA A 198 -10.21 3.85 8.08
CA ALA A 198 -10.22 5.27 8.38
C ALA A 198 -10.87 6.04 7.23
N ALA A 199 -11.82 6.90 7.53
CA ALA A 199 -12.33 7.88 6.59
C ALA A 199 -11.23 8.91 6.36
N SER A 200 -10.56 8.80 5.20
CA SER A 200 -9.43 9.67 4.84
C SER A 200 -9.91 10.64 3.78
N LYS A 201 -10.18 11.89 4.18
CA LYS A 201 -10.53 12.98 3.26
C LYS A 201 -9.48 13.12 2.17
N ARG A 202 -9.91 13.26 0.94
CA ARG A 202 -9.05 13.55 -0.21
C ARG A 202 -9.13 15.03 -0.56
N LYS A 203 -7.99 15.61 -0.90
CA LYS A 203 -7.98 16.93 -1.51
C LYS A 203 -8.74 16.90 -2.84
N SER A 204 -9.38 18.01 -3.18
CA SER A 204 -9.99 18.15 -4.50
C SER A 204 -8.93 18.04 -5.59
N TRP A 205 -9.28 17.42 -6.72
CA TRP A 205 -8.41 17.38 -7.91
C TRP A 205 -7.94 18.78 -8.35
N LYS A 206 -8.76 19.82 -8.12
CA LYS A 206 -8.44 21.23 -8.42
C LYS A 206 -7.17 21.70 -7.72
N SER A 207 -6.81 21.12 -6.55
CA SER A 207 -5.59 21.48 -5.84
C SER A 207 -4.31 20.86 -6.43
N CYS A 208 -4.46 19.95 -7.39
CA CYS A 208 -3.35 19.22 -8.02
C CYS A 208 -3.17 19.58 -9.50
N VAL A 209 -4.04 20.43 -10.07
CA VAL A 209 -4.04 20.75 -11.50
C VAL A 209 -3.81 22.24 -11.70
N SER A 210 -2.85 22.56 -12.56
CA SER A 210 -2.62 23.91 -13.07
C SER A 210 -2.82 23.89 -14.59
N TRP A 211 -3.64 24.77 -15.10
CA TRP A 211 -3.86 24.95 -16.53
C TRP A 211 -2.89 26.01 -17.04
N ASN A 212 -1.88 25.58 -17.78
CA ASN A 212 -0.90 26.49 -18.40
C ASN A 212 -1.34 26.73 -19.85
N SER A 213 -1.83 27.95 -20.12
CA SER A 213 -2.26 28.43 -21.44
C SER A 213 -1.13 29.20 -22.12
#